data_ede30cb51e7e2f08ed161dccbd611e8d
#
_entry.id   ede30cb51e7e2f08ed161dccbd611e8d
#
_cell.length_a   1.000
_cell.length_b   1.000
_cell.length_c   1.000
_cell.angle_alpha   90.00
_cell.angle_beta   90.00
_cell.angle_gamma   90.00
#
_symmetry.space_group_name_H-M   'P 1'
#
loop_
_entity.id
_entity.type
_entity.pdbx_description
1 polymer ?
#
loop_
_entity_poly.entity_id
_entity_poly.type
_entity_poly.pdbx_seq_one_letter_code
_entity_poly.pdbx_strand_id
1 'polypeptide(L)'
;MNGNNRRFGVASVAITVCLLMATSVTTLGQADRETWQPPEKIMDAIGVEPKMRIGEAGAGTGYFTFPLAGRVGPDGIVYANDISTSSLDVIRTRADAEGLLNIETVVGAVEDPLFPETDLDMVVMVYVLHMLEKPVEFLRNVRKYMRPGAPLVIIERNGTRDRAHYPSFMTKKQVLETMDETGYALDRTETFLPKDTIYIYRATK
;
A
#
# COMPACT_ATOMS: atom_id res chain seq x y z
N MET A 1 -21.01 -11.98 63.07
CA MET A 1 -20.70 -10.61 62.73
C MET A 1 -19.54 -10.65 61.75
N ASN A 2 -19.83 -10.77 60.56
CA ASN A 2 -19.81 -9.93 59.38
C ASN A 2 -18.53 -9.11 59.20
N GLY A 3 -17.80 -9.38 58.15
CA GLY A 3 -16.70 -8.56 57.64
C GLY A 3 -16.28 -9.04 56.25
N ASN A 4 -17.17 -8.88 55.28
CA ASN A 4 -16.95 -9.14 53.86
C ASN A 4 -16.13 -7.98 53.29
N ASN A 5 -14.89 -8.16 52.88
CA ASN A 5 -14.13 -7.14 52.17
C ASN A 5 -13.88 -7.62 50.71
N ARG A 6 -14.65 -7.03 49.83
CA ARG A 6 -14.57 -7.12 48.38
C ARG A 6 -13.26 -6.51 47.90
N ARG A 7 -12.39 -7.31 47.33
CA ARG A 7 -11.30 -6.82 46.48
C ARG A 7 -11.76 -6.92 45.01
N PHE A 8 -12.37 -5.88 44.50
CA PHE A 8 -12.61 -5.67 43.09
C PHE A 8 -11.82 -4.45 42.64
N GLY A 9 -11.10 -4.58 41.51
CA GLY A 9 -10.95 -3.44 40.66
C GLY A 9 -9.57 -2.83 40.42
N VAL A 10 -8.48 -3.61 40.24
CA VAL A 10 -7.23 -3.01 39.74
C VAL A 10 -6.75 -3.61 38.40
N ALA A 11 -7.19 -4.82 38.03
CA ALA A 11 -6.75 -5.48 36.80
C ALA A 11 -7.41 -4.93 35.52
N SER A 12 -8.62 -4.39 35.61
CA SER A 12 -9.40 -3.97 34.41
C SER A 12 -8.94 -2.63 33.83
N VAL A 13 -8.38 -1.74 34.66
CA VAL A 13 -7.96 -0.39 34.21
C VAL A 13 -6.66 -0.42 33.41
N ALA A 14 -5.73 -1.31 33.78
CA ALA A 14 -4.43 -1.40 33.10
C ALA A 14 -4.53 -1.92 31.66
N ILE A 15 -5.44 -2.86 31.38
CA ILE A 15 -5.63 -3.43 30.02
C ILE A 15 -6.26 -2.40 29.10
N THR A 16 -7.22 -1.62 29.58
CA THR A 16 -7.89 -0.57 28.78
C THR A 16 -6.94 0.56 28.43
N VAL A 17 -6.05 0.96 29.34
CA VAL A 17 -5.06 2.03 29.08
C VAL A 17 -4.00 1.58 28.06
N CYS A 18 -3.52 0.33 28.10
CA CYS A 18 -2.58 -0.19 27.11
C CYS A 18 -3.18 -0.29 25.71
N LEU A 19 -4.45 -0.69 25.58
CA LEU A 19 -5.13 -0.77 24.28
C LEU A 19 -5.34 0.62 23.66
N LEU A 20 -5.70 1.62 24.47
CA LEU A 20 -5.86 3.02 24.02
C LEU A 20 -4.52 3.67 23.63
N MET A 21 -3.41 3.31 24.28
CA MET A 21 -2.08 3.83 23.93
C MET A 21 -1.56 3.24 22.61
N ALA A 22 -1.80 1.94 22.34
CA ALA A 22 -1.38 1.30 21.09
C ALA A 22 -2.09 1.88 19.86
N THR A 23 -3.38 2.17 19.95
CA THR A 23 -4.15 2.82 18.88
C THR A 23 -3.69 4.25 18.61
N SER A 24 -3.31 4.99 19.65
CA SER A 24 -2.87 6.38 19.54
C SER A 24 -1.52 6.53 18.81
N VAL A 25 -0.58 5.62 19.01
CA VAL A 25 0.74 5.68 18.36
C VAL A 25 0.63 5.39 16.87
N THR A 26 -0.19 4.41 16.47
CA THR A 26 -0.41 4.09 15.05
C THR A 26 -1.07 5.25 14.31
N THR A 27 -2.04 5.90 14.93
CA THR A 27 -2.76 7.06 14.36
C THR A 27 -1.84 8.27 14.17
N LEU A 28 -0.93 8.53 15.11
CA LEU A 28 0.02 9.65 15.03
C LEU A 28 1.03 9.46 13.89
N GLY A 29 1.57 8.26 13.70
CA GLY A 29 2.51 7.97 12.61
C GLY A 29 1.86 8.06 11.23
N GLN A 30 0.61 7.64 11.11
CA GLN A 30 -0.16 7.73 9.87
C GLN A 30 -0.51 9.19 9.55
N ALA A 31 -0.96 9.97 10.54
CA ALA A 31 -1.26 11.38 10.38
C ALA A 31 -0.01 12.19 9.97
N ASP A 32 1.16 11.88 10.51
CA ASP A 32 2.42 12.50 10.06
C ASP A 32 2.72 12.16 8.60
N ARG A 33 2.55 10.89 8.18
CA ARG A 33 2.77 10.46 6.80
C ARG A 33 1.85 11.18 5.81
N GLU A 34 0.59 11.40 6.15
CA GLU A 34 -0.38 12.10 5.32
C GLU A 34 0.01 13.56 5.03
N THR A 35 0.82 14.19 5.88
CA THR A 35 1.28 15.57 5.65
C THR A 35 2.21 15.70 4.44
N TRP A 36 2.97 14.64 4.12
CA TRP A 36 3.95 14.65 3.04
C TRP A 36 3.67 13.61 1.93
N GLN A 37 2.78 12.64 2.20
CA GLN A 37 2.30 11.64 1.24
C GLN A 37 0.76 11.52 1.31
N PRO A 38 0.00 12.59 0.99
CA PRO A 38 -1.44 12.63 1.13
C PRO A 38 -2.13 11.70 0.12
N PRO A 39 -2.85 10.64 0.57
CA PRO A 39 -3.44 9.65 -0.33
C PRO A 39 -4.41 10.26 -1.35
N GLU A 40 -5.26 11.19 -0.93
CA GLU A 40 -6.26 11.81 -1.80
C GLU A 40 -5.62 12.52 -3.01
N LYS A 41 -4.58 13.33 -2.77
CA LYS A 41 -3.86 14.03 -3.85
C LYS A 41 -3.12 13.06 -4.77
N ILE A 42 -2.62 11.96 -4.22
CA ILE A 42 -1.98 10.91 -5.01
C ILE A 42 -3.01 10.25 -5.91
N MET A 43 -4.16 9.85 -5.35
CA MET A 43 -5.24 9.20 -6.11
C MET A 43 -5.77 10.09 -7.23
N ASP A 44 -5.91 11.40 -6.99
CA ASP A 44 -6.27 12.37 -8.03
C ASP A 44 -5.23 12.40 -9.16
N ALA A 45 -3.94 12.47 -8.80
CA ALA A 45 -2.85 12.56 -9.78
C ALA A 45 -2.68 11.28 -10.62
N ILE A 46 -2.96 10.10 -10.05
CA ILE A 46 -2.85 8.82 -10.76
C ILE A 46 -4.16 8.40 -11.43
N GLY A 47 -5.26 9.12 -11.19
CA GLY A 47 -6.56 8.89 -11.83
C GLY A 47 -7.33 7.71 -11.25
N VAL A 48 -7.38 7.58 -9.91
CA VAL A 48 -8.26 6.59 -9.26
C VAL A 48 -9.69 7.08 -9.30
N GLU A 49 -10.56 6.28 -9.91
CA GLU A 49 -11.99 6.57 -10.07
C GLU A 49 -12.87 5.53 -9.35
N PRO A 50 -14.13 5.87 -9.03
CA PRO A 50 -15.10 4.89 -8.52
C PRO A 50 -15.24 3.67 -9.44
N LYS A 51 -15.50 2.50 -8.82
CA LYS A 51 -15.70 1.20 -9.48
C LYS A 51 -14.46 0.55 -10.06
N MET A 52 -13.28 1.15 -9.94
CA MET A 52 -12.03 0.54 -10.38
C MET A 52 -11.72 -0.74 -9.60
N ARG A 53 -11.07 -1.67 -10.28
CA ARG A 53 -10.46 -2.88 -9.73
C ARG A 53 -8.95 -2.65 -9.67
N ILE A 54 -8.43 -2.48 -8.47
CA ILE A 54 -7.03 -2.06 -8.27
C ILE A 54 -6.26 -3.16 -7.54
N GLY A 55 -5.09 -3.52 -8.08
CA GLY A 55 -4.10 -4.32 -7.36
C GLY A 55 -3.12 -3.39 -6.63
N GLU A 56 -2.99 -3.54 -5.32
CA GLU A 56 -1.94 -2.91 -4.54
C GLU A 56 -0.88 -3.96 -4.22
N ALA A 57 0.27 -3.91 -4.87
CA ALA A 57 1.38 -4.82 -4.64
C ALA A 57 2.29 -4.27 -3.54
N GLY A 58 2.46 -5.04 -2.44
CA GLY A 58 3.15 -4.63 -1.24
C GLY A 58 2.33 -3.69 -0.36
N ALA A 59 1.12 -4.11 -0.02
CA ALA A 59 0.16 -3.31 0.75
C ALA A 59 0.62 -3.04 2.19
N GLY A 60 1.55 -3.85 2.73
CA GLY A 60 1.98 -3.77 4.11
C GLY A 60 0.79 -3.88 5.07
N THR A 61 0.65 -2.94 5.98
CA THR A 61 -0.47 -2.88 6.93
C THR A 61 -1.63 -1.99 6.46
N GLY A 62 -1.69 -1.65 5.16
CA GLY A 62 -2.84 -1.02 4.54
C GLY A 62 -2.84 0.50 4.52
N TYR A 63 -1.67 1.16 4.57
CA TYR A 63 -1.63 2.63 4.53
C TYR A 63 -2.37 3.20 3.32
N PHE A 64 -2.18 2.63 2.14
CA PHE A 64 -2.81 3.11 0.91
C PHE A 64 -4.07 2.30 0.54
N THR A 65 -4.19 1.06 1.02
CA THR A 65 -5.34 0.15 0.81
C THR A 65 -6.68 0.80 1.17
N PHE A 66 -6.77 1.35 2.38
CA PHE A 66 -8.04 1.91 2.90
C PHE A 66 -8.47 3.18 2.15
N PRO A 67 -7.59 4.16 1.88
CA PRO A 67 -7.91 5.27 0.99
C PRO A 67 -8.35 4.82 -0.42
N LEU A 68 -7.67 3.84 -1.02
CA LEU A 68 -8.06 3.27 -2.30
C LEU A 68 -9.46 2.66 -2.25
N ALA A 69 -9.75 1.83 -1.23
CA ALA A 69 -11.07 1.21 -1.05
C ALA A 69 -12.18 2.26 -0.88
N GLY A 70 -11.90 3.31 -0.12
CA GLY A 70 -12.83 4.44 0.02
C GLY A 70 -13.09 5.14 -1.32
N ARG A 71 -12.06 5.37 -2.13
CA ARG A 71 -12.16 6.07 -3.42
C ARG A 71 -12.89 5.22 -4.48
N VAL A 72 -12.56 3.93 -4.62
CA VAL A 72 -13.23 3.07 -5.61
C VAL A 72 -14.68 2.75 -5.21
N GLY A 73 -15.01 2.84 -3.92
CA GLY A 73 -16.35 2.65 -3.40
C GLY A 73 -16.85 1.20 -3.45
N PRO A 74 -18.11 0.94 -3.07
CA PRO A 74 -18.63 -0.42 -2.88
C PRO A 74 -18.76 -1.24 -4.18
N ASP A 75 -18.79 -0.60 -5.34
CA ASP A 75 -18.84 -1.26 -6.65
C ASP A 75 -17.45 -1.51 -7.24
N GLY A 76 -16.38 -1.00 -6.61
CA GLY A 76 -14.98 -1.27 -6.94
C GLY A 76 -14.38 -2.29 -5.99
N ILE A 77 -13.10 -2.63 -6.19
CA ILE A 77 -12.38 -3.57 -5.30
C ILE A 77 -10.89 -3.24 -5.26
N VAL A 78 -10.27 -3.44 -4.10
CA VAL A 78 -8.82 -3.38 -3.90
C VAL A 78 -8.30 -4.75 -3.52
N TYR A 79 -7.43 -5.31 -4.34
CA TYR A 79 -6.66 -6.52 -4.04
C TYR A 79 -5.36 -6.11 -3.34
N ALA A 80 -5.36 -6.19 -2.01
CA ALA A 80 -4.23 -5.83 -1.17
C ALA A 80 -3.26 -7.01 -1.08
N ASN A 81 -2.18 -6.96 -1.85
CA ASN A 81 -1.18 -8.02 -1.93
C ASN A 81 0.02 -7.72 -1.05
N ASP A 82 0.51 -8.72 -0.33
CA ASP A 82 1.79 -8.73 0.38
C ASP A 82 2.30 -10.16 0.55
N ILE A 83 3.60 -10.35 0.73
CA ILE A 83 4.20 -11.65 1.09
C ILE A 83 4.05 -11.94 2.59
N SER A 84 3.82 -10.92 3.41
CA SER A 84 3.66 -11.01 4.86
C SER A 84 2.21 -11.28 5.24
N THR A 85 1.90 -12.50 5.62
CA THR A 85 0.56 -12.87 6.11
C THR A 85 0.14 -12.07 7.34
N SER A 86 1.09 -11.74 8.23
CA SER A 86 0.81 -10.93 9.41
C SER A 86 0.42 -9.48 9.07
N SER A 87 1.01 -8.91 8.02
CA SER A 87 0.60 -7.59 7.51
C SER A 87 -0.82 -7.63 6.93
N LEU A 88 -1.13 -8.67 6.17
CA LEU A 88 -2.46 -8.87 5.61
C LEU A 88 -3.53 -9.15 6.68
N ASP A 89 -3.17 -9.81 7.79
CA ASP A 89 -4.07 -10.00 8.94
C ASP A 89 -4.48 -8.67 9.57
N VAL A 90 -3.58 -7.69 9.62
CA VAL A 90 -3.91 -6.33 10.08
C VAL A 90 -4.94 -5.68 9.17
N ILE A 91 -4.77 -5.80 7.84
CA ILE A 91 -5.73 -5.26 6.86
C ILE A 91 -7.09 -5.94 7.04
N ARG A 92 -7.13 -7.28 7.09
CA ARG A 92 -8.40 -8.04 7.28
C ARG A 92 -9.13 -7.62 8.54
N THR A 93 -8.42 -7.62 9.66
CA THR A 93 -8.99 -7.24 10.96
C THR A 93 -9.60 -5.85 10.94
N ARG A 94 -8.92 -4.89 10.31
CA ARG A 94 -9.42 -3.53 10.20
C ARG A 94 -10.59 -3.43 9.22
N ALA A 95 -10.54 -4.09 8.07
CA ALA A 95 -11.62 -4.11 7.08
C ALA A 95 -12.91 -4.70 7.69
N ASP A 96 -12.80 -5.82 8.42
CA ASP A 96 -13.93 -6.44 9.12
C ASP A 96 -14.52 -5.50 10.17
N ALA A 97 -13.68 -4.85 10.97
CA ALA A 97 -14.12 -3.90 12.01
C ALA A 97 -14.81 -2.66 11.43
N GLU A 98 -14.40 -2.19 10.25
CA GLU A 98 -14.99 -1.04 9.55
C GLU A 98 -16.14 -1.46 8.59
N GLY A 99 -16.42 -2.76 8.44
CA GLY A 99 -17.45 -3.28 7.54
C GLY A 99 -17.16 -3.06 6.05
N LEU A 100 -15.88 -3.00 5.67
CA LEU A 100 -15.46 -2.82 4.29
C LEU A 100 -15.42 -4.16 3.56
N LEU A 101 -16.26 -4.31 2.54
CA LEU A 101 -16.40 -5.53 1.74
C LEU A 101 -15.65 -5.49 0.40
N ASN A 102 -15.03 -4.36 0.11
CA ASN A 102 -14.33 -4.09 -1.16
C ASN A 102 -12.80 -4.10 -1.01
N ILE A 103 -12.28 -4.82 -0.01
CA ILE A 103 -10.87 -5.14 0.16
C ILE A 103 -10.72 -6.65 0.20
N GLU A 104 -9.88 -7.19 -0.67
CA GLU A 104 -9.48 -8.60 -0.65
C GLU A 104 -7.96 -8.70 -0.45
N THR A 105 -7.53 -9.47 0.56
CA THR A 105 -6.11 -9.67 0.83
C THR A 105 -5.56 -10.85 0.04
N VAL A 106 -4.42 -10.66 -0.61
CA VAL A 106 -3.78 -11.67 -1.47
C VAL A 106 -2.37 -11.95 -0.97
N VAL A 107 -2.09 -13.19 -0.60
CA VAL A 107 -0.71 -13.61 -0.26
C VAL A 107 0.04 -13.83 -1.56
N GLY A 108 1.05 -13.00 -1.82
CA GLY A 108 1.89 -13.09 -3.01
C GLY A 108 3.11 -13.98 -2.82
N ALA A 109 3.86 -14.14 -3.91
CA ALA A 109 5.20 -14.72 -3.93
C ALA A 109 6.26 -13.65 -4.19
N VAL A 110 7.54 -13.99 -4.02
CA VAL A 110 8.67 -13.05 -4.24
C VAL A 110 8.69 -12.54 -5.68
N GLU A 111 8.32 -13.37 -6.64
CA GLU A 111 8.34 -13.04 -8.06
C GLU A 111 6.97 -12.74 -8.67
N ASP A 112 5.87 -12.93 -7.94
CA ASP A 112 4.53 -12.81 -8.50
C ASP A 112 3.52 -12.34 -7.44
N PRO A 113 2.73 -11.28 -7.69
CA PRO A 113 1.72 -10.81 -6.75
C PRO A 113 0.54 -11.78 -6.59
N LEU A 114 0.33 -12.71 -7.53
CA LEU A 114 -0.74 -13.71 -7.51
C LEU A 114 -2.15 -13.10 -7.38
N PHE A 115 -2.40 -11.97 -8.02
CA PHE A 115 -3.74 -11.38 -8.03
C PHE A 115 -4.77 -12.35 -8.63
N PRO A 116 -6.00 -12.43 -8.11
CA PRO A 116 -7.00 -13.38 -8.57
C PRO A 116 -7.63 -13.01 -9.92
N GLU A 117 -7.42 -11.78 -10.39
CA GLU A 117 -8.03 -11.23 -11.60
C GLU A 117 -6.98 -10.78 -12.62
N THR A 118 -7.34 -10.79 -13.91
CA THR A 118 -6.44 -10.46 -15.02
C THR A 118 -6.89 -9.24 -15.83
N ASP A 119 -7.82 -8.46 -15.31
CA ASP A 119 -8.40 -7.27 -15.93
C ASP A 119 -8.36 -6.04 -15.02
N LEU A 120 -7.35 -5.97 -14.15
CA LEU A 120 -7.17 -4.85 -13.24
C LEU A 120 -7.07 -3.52 -14.00
N ASP A 121 -7.78 -2.53 -13.51
CA ASP A 121 -7.78 -1.16 -14.05
C ASP A 121 -6.48 -0.42 -13.77
N MET A 122 -5.78 -0.79 -12.70
CA MET A 122 -4.52 -0.21 -12.24
C MET A 122 -3.80 -1.19 -11.31
N VAL A 123 -2.47 -1.14 -11.33
CA VAL A 123 -1.65 -1.70 -10.24
C VAL A 123 -0.84 -0.57 -9.61
N VAL A 124 -0.83 -0.51 -8.27
CA VAL A 124 -0.10 0.49 -7.48
C VAL A 124 0.93 -0.21 -6.59
N MET A 125 2.12 0.38 -6.50
CA MET A 125 3.21 -0.04 -5.62
C MET A 125 3.73 1.18 -4.85
N VAL A 126 3.70 1.13 -3.51
CA VAL A 126 4.16 2.24 -2.65
C VAL A 126 5.32 1.76 -1.79
N TYR A 127 6.54 2.20 -2.11
CA TYR A 127 7.79 1.81 -1.44
C TYR A 127 8.09 0.30 -1.53
N VAL A 128 7.86 -0.28 -2.68
CA VAL A 128 8.05 -1.73 -2.91
C VAL A 128 9.21 -2.02 -3.85
N LEU A 129 9.38 -1.24 -4.92
CA LEU A 129 10.34 -1.56 -5.97
C LEU A 129 11.77 -1.78 -5.44
N HIS A 130 12.22 -0.93 -4.52
CA HIS A 130 13.56 -1.03 -3.91
C HIS A 130 13.74 -2.22 -2.96
N MET A 131 12.65 -2.91 -2.58
CA MET A 131 12.67 -4.09 -1.72
C MET A 131 12.60 -5.41 -2.49
N LEU A 132 12.25 -5.37 -3.78
CA LEU A 132 12.10 -6.58 -4.58
C LEU A 132 13.48 -7.22 -4.84
N GLU A 133 13.59 -8.52 -4.53
CA GLU A 133 14.79 -9.31 -4.85
C GLU A 133 14.93 -9.53 -6.36
N LYS A 134 13.82 -9.69 -7.07
CA LYS A 134 13.73 -9.93 -8.52
C LYS A 134 12.76 -8.96 -9.20
N PRO A 135 13.10 -7.66 -9.24
CA PRO A 135 12.16 -6.62 -9.67
C PRO A 135 11.68 -6.81 -11.11
N VAL A 136 12.56 -7.20 -12.03
CA VAL A 136 12.21 -7.38 -13.44
C VAL A 136 11.22 -8.54 -13.62
N GLU A 137 11.45 -9.66 -12.94
CA GLU A 137 10.57 -10.82 -12.99
C GLU A 137 9.20 -10.52 -12.39
N PHE A 138 9.18 -9.90 -11.19
CA PHE A 138 7.96 -9.48 -10.54
C PHE A 138 7.12 -8.55 -11.42
N LEU A 139 7.74 -7.51 -11.99
CA LEU A 139 7.04 -6.53 -12.84
C LEU A 139 6.51 -7.14 -14.14
N ARG A 140 7.23 -8.10 -14.73
CA ARG A 140 6.72 -8.87 -15.87
C ARG A 140 5.50 -9.72 -15.47
N ASN A 141 5.49 -10.27 -14.26
CA ASN A 141 4.34 -11.02 -13.75
C ASN A 141 3.16 -10.09 -13.45
N VAL A 142 3.37 -8.92 -12.85
CA VAL A 142 2.32 -7.90 -12.64
C VAL A 142 1.53 -7.62 -13.92
N ARG A 143 2.20 -7.56 -15.08
CA ARG A 143 1.55 -7.29 -16.37
C ARG A 143 0.44 -8.28 -16.72
N LYS A 144 0.52 -9.54 -16.27
CA LYS A 144 -0.47 -10.59 -16.56
C LYS A 144 -1.84 -10.30 -15.97
N TYR A 145 -1.89 -9.47 -14.94
CA TYR A 145 -3.08 -9.14 -14.17
C TYR A 145 -3.76 -7.85 -14.62
N MET A 146 -3.12 -7.09 -15.52
CA MET A 146 -3.57 -5.77 -15.93
C MET A 146 -4.29 -5.82 -17.28
N ARG A 147 -5.41 -5.14 -17.40
CA ARG A 147 -6.05 -4.94 -18.70
C ARG A 147 -5.13 -4.17 -19.66
N PRO A 148 -5.27 -4.32 -20.98
CA PRO A 148 -4.49 -3.56 -21.94
C PRO A 148 -4.59 -2.04 -21.70
N GLY A 149 -3.44 -1.38 -21.59
CA GLY A 149 -3.36 0.06 -21.37
C GLY A 149 -3.58 0.52 -19.92
N ALA A 150 -3.84 -0.39 -18.98
CA ALA A 150 -3.89 -0.03 -17.56
C ALA A 150 -2.55 0.54 -17.08
N PRO A 151 -2.55 1.56 -16.19
CA PRO A 151 -1.33 2.08 -15.63
C PRO A 151 -0.77 1.17 -14.52
N LEU A 152 0.55 1.01 -14.53
CA LEU A 152 1.35 0.59 -13.38
C LEU A 152 1.89 1.85 -12.71
N VAL A 153 1.53 2.07 -11.47
CA VAL A 153 1.96 3.23 -10.68
C VAL A 153 2.99 2.79 -9.65
N ILE A 154 4.15 3.43 -9.66
CA ILE A 154 5.23 3.19 -8.70
C ILE A 154 5.50 4.48 -7.94
N ILE A 155 5.34 4.45 -6.63
CA ILE A 155 5.64 5.56 -5.74
C ILE A 155 6.88 5.19 -4.95
N GLU A 156 7.97 5.90 -5.23
CA GLU A 156 9.24 5.66 -4.57
C GLU A 156 9.79 6.93 -3.95
N ARG A 157 10.50 6.77 -2.85
CA ARG A 157 11.24 7.87 -2.25
C ARG A 157 12.30 8.37 -3.21
N ASN A 158 12.45 9.67 -3.30
CA ASN A 158 13.49 10.27 -4.11
C ASN A 158 14.85 10.12 -3.42
N GLY A 159 15.54 9.01 -3.69
CA GLY A 159 16.83 8.69 -3.10
C GLY A 159 17.94 9.73 -3.38
N THR A 160 17.74 10.65 -4.33
CA THR A 160 18.67 11.76 -4.57
C THR A 160 18.53 12.85 -3.52
N ARG A 161 17.30 13.08 -3.00
CA ARG A 161 17.03 14.11 -1.99
C ARG A 161 17.32 13.66 -0.56
N ASP A 162 17.30 12.36 -0.29
CA ASP A 162 17.33 11.83 1.08
C ASP A 162 18.36 10.69 1.30
N ARG A 163 19.34 10.59 0.42
CA ARG A 163 20.33 9.48 0.41
C ARG A 163 21.16 9.37 1.68
N ALA A 164 21.36 10.48 2.39
CA ALA A 164 22.11 10.49 3.65
C ALA A 164 21.38 9.73 4.79
N HIS A 165 20.04 9.70 4.74
CA HIS A 165 19.22 9.07 5.76
C HIS A 165 18.69 7.68 5.34
N TYR A 166 18.58 7.42 4.03
CA TYR A 166 17.97 6.20 3.49
C TYR A 166 18.74 5.67 2.26
N PRO A 167 19.92 5.08 2.45
CA PRO A 167 20.76 4.60 1.35
C PRO A 167 20.15 3.46 0.52
N SER A 168 19.12 2.80 1.03
CA SER A 168 18.41 1.69 0.36
C SER A 168 17.42 2.16 -0.72
N PHE A 169 17.02 3.43 -0.71
CA PHE A 169 16.08 3.91 -1.74
C PHE A 169 16.77 4.14 -3.09
N MET A 170 16.03 3.78 -4.14
CA MET A 170 16.51 3.90 -5.52
C MET A 170 16.56 5.37 -5.96
N THR A 171 17.61 5.73 -6.69
CA THR A 171 17.64 6.98 -7.43
C THR A 171 16.68 6.91 -8.63
N LYS A 172 16.25 8.06 -9.17
CA LYS A 172 15.46 8.09 -10.40
C LYS A 172 16.11 7.28 -11.53
N LYS A 173 17.43 7.37 -11.68
CA LYS A 173 18.18 6.62 -12.69
C LYS A 173 18.00 5.11 -12.51
N GLN A 174 18.18 4.61 -11.29
CA GLN A 174 18.02 3.18 -10.99
C GLN A 174 16.58 2.70 -11.23
N VAL A 175 15.56 3.49 -10.88
CA VAL A 175 14.16 3.16 -11.19
C VAL A 175 13.98 3.02 -12.71
N LEU A 176 14.45 3.98 -13.51
CA LEU A 176 14.32 3.93 -14.96
C LEU A 176 15.07 2.73 -15.57
N GLU A 177 16.31 2.49 -15.14
CA GLU A 177 17.12 1.35 -15.60
C GLU A 177 16.45 0.00 -15.29
N THR A 178 15.88 -0.15 -14.09
CA THR A 178 15.12 -1.37 -13.74
C THR A 178 13.90 -1.55 -14.63
N MET A 179 13.19 -0.46 -14.91
CA MET A 179 11.97 -0.51 -15.71
C MET A 179 12.22 -0.80 -17.19
N ASP A 180 13.36 -0.40 -17.76
CA ASP A 180 13.70 -0.63 -19.17
C ASP A 180 13.70 -2.11 -19.56
N GLU A 181 13.94 -3.02 -18.60
CA GLU A 181 13.97 -4.46 -18.84
C GLU A 181 12.60 -5.15 -18.67
N THR A 182 11.56 -4.41 -18.25
CA THR A 182 10.30 -5.01 -17.80
C THR A 182 9.21 -5.08 -18.89
N GLY A 183 9.37 -4.35 -19.98
CA GLY A 183 8.35 -4.21 -21.03
C GLY A 183 7.28 -3.16 -20.69
N TYR A 184 7.62 -2.20 -19.83
CA TYR A 184 6.81 -1.01 -19.56
C TYR A 184 7.52 0.24 -20.10
N ALA A 185 6.75 1.18 -20.64
CA ALA A 185 7.22 2.51 -21.02
C ALA A 185 6.73 3.55 -20.00
N LEU A 186 7.60 4.49 -19.65
CA LEU A 186 7.21 5.62 -18.79
C LEU A 186 6.23 6.52 -19.54
N ASP A 187 5.02 6.69 -19.01
CA ASP A 187 4.00 7.62 -19.51
C ASP A 187 4.29 9.03 -18.97
N ARG A 188 4.36 9.16 -17.65
CA ARG A 188 4.69 10.42 -16.97
C ARG A 188 5.20 10.23 -15.55
N THR A 189 5.70 11.32 -14.98
CA THR A 189 6.08 11.40 -13.56
C THR A 189 5.38 12.57 -12.89
N GLU A 190 4.95 12.37 -11.62
CA GLU A 190 4.47 13.44 -10.76
C GLU A 190 5.48 13.69 -9.64
N THR A 191 5.79 14.96 -9.39
CA THR A 191 6.88 15.38 -8.47
C THR A 191 6.42 16.37 -7.41
N PHE A 192 5.12 16.49 -7.19
CA PHE A 192 4.54 17.41 -6.21
C PHE A 192 4.74 16.96 -4.76
N LEU A 193 5.04 15.67 -4.54
CA LEU A 193 5.35 15.14 -3.22
C LEU A 193 6.75 15.61 -2.77
N PRO A 194 6.90 16.10 -1.52
CA PRO A 194 8.17 16.65 -1.07
C PRO A 194 9.29 15.63 -0.95
N LYS A 195 8.95 14.36 -0.70
CA LYS A 195 9.92 13.29 -0.46
C LYS A 195 9.93 12.22 -1.54
N ASP A 196 8.87 12.11 -2.35
CA ASP A 196 8.64 11.00 -3.27
C ASP A 196 8.54 11.46 -4.71
N THR A 197 8.65 10.50 -5.62
CA THR A 197 8.31 10.64 -7.03
C THR A 197 7.32 9.55 -7.38
N ILE A 198 6.25 9.92 -8.10
CA ILE A 198 5.28 8.98 -8.65
C ILE A 198 5.66 8.76 -10.12
N TYR A 199 5.88 7.50 -10.47
CA TYR A 199 6.13 7.07 -11.84
C TYR A 199 4.91 6.34 -12.35
N ILE A 200 4.39 6.73 -13.50
CA ILE A 200 3.24 6.11 -14.14
C ILE A 200 3.74 5.48 -15.44
N TYR A 201 3.61 4.16 -15.52
CA TYR A 201 4.05 3.34 -16.63
C TYR A 201 2.87 2.71 -17.35
N ARG A 202 3.06 2.38 -18.62
CA ARG A 202 2.13 1.55 -19.39
C ARG A 202 2.89 0.42 -20.06
N ALA A 203 2.24 -0.75 -20.18
CA ALA A 203 2.84 -1.86 -20.88
C ALA A 203 3.08 -1.49 -22.35
N THR A 204 4.27 -1.80 -22.87
CA THR A 204 4.56 -1.73 -24.31
C THR A 204 3.83 -2.85 -25.06
N LYS A 205 3.51 -2.62 -26.32
CA LYS A 205 2.82 -3.62 -27.16
C LYS A 205 3.66 -4.86 -27.39
#